data_b21d7f52f83f249b16c8512124f418af
#
_entry.id   b21d7f52f83f249b16c8512124f418af
#
_cell.length_a   1.000
_cell.length_b   1.000
_cell.length_c   1.000
_cell.angle_alpha   90.00
_cell.angle_beta   90.00
_cell.angle_gamma   90.00
#
_symmetry.space_group_name_H-M   'P 1'
#
loop_
_entity.id
_entity.type
_entity.pdbx_description
1 polymer ?
#
loop_
_entity_poly.entity_id
_entity_poly.type
_entity_poly.pdbx_seq_one_letter_code
_entity_poly.pdbx_strand_id
1 'polypeptide(L)'
;MVAGDKPALMQILRNTPEFKPFEVVVAEEVIDTYLTDADGTGYFILIAEDYAKIAGYICYGETPCTVGTWDIYWVAVARQMRGRGLGRMLTDAAETAIEKKQGRLAIIETSSTELYKNTREFYRRRGYETVARIPDFYSPGDDKLILRKVL
;
A
#
# COMPACT_ATOMS: atom_id res chain seq x y z
N MET A 1 2.09 14.44 1.24
CA MET A 1 3.37 14.24 0.54
C MET A 1 3.68 15.46 -0.31
N VAL A 2 4.95 15.87 -0.41
CA VAL A 2 5.41 16.97 -1.25
C VAL A 2 6.56 16.50 -2.16
N ALA A 3 6.90 17.27 -3.21
CA ALA A 3 7.91 16.87 -4.20
C ALA A 3 9.28 16.50 -3.58
N GLY A 4 9.67 17.18 -2.49
CA GLY A 4 10.90 16.89 -1.76
C GLY A 4 10.98 15.50 -1.14
N ASP A 5 9.83 14.82 -0.94
CA ASP A 5 9.76 13.49 -0.34
C ASP A 5 10.09 12.37 -1.33
N LYS A 6 9.88 12.62 -2.64
CA LYS A 6 10.01 11.60 -3.70
C LYS A 6 11.35 10.87 -3.68
N PRO A 7 12.53 11.51 -3.59
CA PRO A 7 13.80 10.80 -3.60
C PRO A 7 13.92 9.76 -2.48
N ALA A 8 13.48 10.11 -1.26
CA ALA A 8 13.51 9.21 -0.12
C ALA A 8 12.53 8.04 -0.28
N LEU A 9 11.33 8.30 -0.81
CA LEU A 9 10.35 7.25 -1.12
C LEU A 9 10.87 6.27 -2.17
N MET A 10 11.46 6.78 -3.25
CA MET A 10 12.04 5.93 -4.29
C MET A 10 13.19 5.06 -3.75
N GLN A 11 13.97 5.58 -2.81
CA GLN A 11 14.98 4.79 -2.12
C GLN A 11 14.36 3.67 -1.28
N ILE A 12 13.26 3.93 -0.58
CA ILE A 12 12.54 2.91 0.20
C ILE A 12 11.99 1.83 -0.72
N LEU A 13 11.34 2.21 -1.81
CA LEU A 13 10.77 1.28 -2.80
C LEU A 13 11.83 0.37 -3.42
N ARG A 14 12.93 0.93 -3.92
CA ARG A 14 14.03 0.19 -4.53
C ARG A 14 14.75 -0.75 -3.56
N ASN A 15 14.73 -0.43 -2.26
CA ASN A 15 15.33 -1.25 -1.20
C ASN A 15 14.34 -2.20 -0.53
N THR A 16 13.12 -2.30 -1.02
CA THR A 16 12.09 -3.23 -0.55
C THR A 16 12.16 -4.50 -1.38
N PRO A 17 12.68 -5.62 -0.84
CA PRO A 17 12.95 -6.83 -1.63
C PRO A 17 11.69 -7.52 -2.16
N GLU A 18 10.55 -7.22 -1.58
CA GLU A 18 9.26 -7.72 -2.02
C GLU A 18 8.83 -7.13 -3.37
N PHE A 19 9.29 -5.90 -3.72
CA PHE A 19 8.90 -5.24 -4.96
C PHE A 19 9.81 -5.60 -6.12
N LYS A 20 9.20 -6.01 -7.22
CA LYS A 20 9.90 -6.26 -8.49
C LYS A 20 10.27 -4.91 -9.15
N PRO A 21 11.32 -4.85 -9.97
CA PRO A 21 11.73 -3.59 -10.61
C PRO A 21 10.62 -2.87 -11.37
N PHE A 22 9.74 -3.60 -12.06
CA PHE A 22 8.62 -3.00 -12.80
C PHE A 22 7.54 -2.44 -11.85
N GLU A 23 7.33 -3.02 -10.66
CA GLU A 23 6.40 -2.48 -9.66
C GLU A 23 6.90 -1.16 -9.09
N VAL A 24 8.23 -1.02 -8.94
CA VAL A 24 8.85 0.25 -8.53
C VAL A 24 8.62 1.34 -9.59
N VAL A 25 8.67 1.01 -10.88
CA VAL A 25 8.35 1.96 -11.97
C VAL A 25 6.91 2.41 -11.89
N VAL A 26 5.96 1.49 -11.74
CA VAL A 26 4.53 1.83 -11.60
C VAL A 26 4.28 2.67 -10.34
N ALA A 27 4.92 2.34 -9.22
CA ALA A 27 4.80 3.15 -8.00
C ALA A 27 5.36 4.56 -8.19
N GLU A 28 6.45 4.73 -8.96
CA GLU A 28 7.01 6.04 -9.31
C GLU A 28 6.04 6.85 -10.17
N GLU A 29 5.40 6.25 -11.18
CA GLU A 29 4.38 6.91 -12.02
C GLU A 29 3.19 7.39 -11.17
N VAL A 30 2.71 6.60 -10.22
CA VAL A 30 1.63 7.00 -9.30
C VAL A 30 2.06 8.16 -8.41
N ILE A 31 3.30 8.15 -7.90
CA ILE A 31 3.86 9.25 -7.11
C ILE A 31 3.95 10.52 -7.94
N ASP A 32 4.42 10.46 -9.18
CA ASP A 32 4.51 11.61 -10.09
C ASP A 32 3.15 12.18 -10.45
N THR A 33 2.20 11.31 -10.73
CA THR A 33 0.80 11.68 -11.00
C THR A 33 0.21 12.41 -9.80
N TYR A 34 0.37 11.87 -8.60
CA TYR A 34 -0.06 12.52 -7.35
C TYR A 34 0.60 13.89 -7.14
N LEU A 35 1.90 14.03 -7.42
CA LEU A 35 2.62 15.30 -7.26
C LEU A 35 2.20 16.36 -8.28
N THR A 36 1.68 15.94 -9.43
CA THR A 36 1.20 16.84 -10.49
C THR A 36 -0.21 17.34 -10.21
N ASP A 37 -1.10 16.48 -9.73
CA ASP A 37 -2.51 16.79 -9.46
C ASP A 37 -3.05 15.89 -8.33
N ALA A 38 -2.74 16.24 -7.08
CA ALA A 38 -3.13 15.45 -5.92
C ALA A 38 -4.65 15.28 -5.76
N ASP A 39 -5.43 16.28 -6.18
CA ASP A 39 -6.89 16.28 -6.01
C ASP A 39 -7.60 15.53 -7.15
N GLY A 40 -7.04 15.53 -8.36
CA GLY A 40 -7.67 14.94 -9.55
C GLY A 40 -7.32 13.47 -9.79
N THR A 41 -6.27 12.93 -9.16
CA THR A 41 -5.80 11.57 -9.44
C THR A 41 -6.62 10.47 -8.77
N GLY A 42 -7.35 10.78 -7.70
CA GLY A 42 -8.01 9.79 -6.84
C GLY A 42 -7.06 9.00 -5.94
N TYR A 43 -5.74 9.24 -6.00
CA TYR A 43 -4.77 8.66 -5.07
C TYR A 43 -4.59 9.51 -3.83
N PHE A 44 -4.44 8.85 -2.70
CA PHE A 44 -4.08 9.45 -1.41
C PHE A 44 -2.78 8.84 -0.92
N ILE A 45 -1.83 9.71 -0.53
CA ILE A 45 -0.52 9.26 -0.04
C ILE A 45 -0.28 9.86 1.35
N LEU A 46 -0.05 8.99 2.34
CA LEU A 46 0.40 9.37 3.67
C LEU A 46 1.86 8.97 3.85
N ILE A 47 2.61 9.83 4.52
CA ILE A 47 4.03 9.65 4.83
C ILE A 47 4.20 9.42 6.32
N ALA A 48 5.03 8.45 6.69
CA ALA A 48 5.54 8.31 8.04
C ALA A 48 6.95 8.90 8.13
N GLU A 49 7.16 9.78 9.10
CA GLU A 49 8.46 10.38 9.38
C GLU A 49 8.98 9.94 10.75
N ASP A 50 10.28 9.77 10.86
CA ASP A 50 11.01 9.57 12.11
C ASP A 50 12.18 10.56 12.16
N TYR A 51 12.18 11.49 13.13
CA TYR A 51 13.16 12.58 13.25
C TYR A 51 13.41 13.32 11.91
N ALA A 52 12.32 13.78 11.26
CA ALA A 52 12.32 14.49 9.98
C ALA A 52 12.94 13.69 8.79
N LYS A 53 13.00 12.36 8.90
CA LYS A 53 13.38 11.47 7.80
C LYS A 53 12.19 10.63 7.39
N ILE A 54 11.96 10.52 6.09
CA ILE A 54 10.92 9.65 5.56
C ILE A 54 11.23 8.20 5.95
N ALA A 55 10.33 7.58 6.70
CA ALA A 55 10.47 6.23 7.23
C ALA A 55 9.56 5.21 6.53
N GLY A 56 8.53 5.69 5.83
CA GLY A 56 7.60 4.85 5.09
C GLY A 56 6.47 5.65 4.46
N TYR A 57 5.64 4.97 3.67
CA TYR A 57 4.45 5.56 3.08
C TYR A 57 3.36 4.53 2.84
N ILE A 58 2.16 5.01 2.63
CA ILE A 58 1.01 4.24 2.16
C ILE A 58 0.32 5.01 1.04
N CYS A 59 -0.05 4.28 -0.03
CA CYS A 59 -0.86 4.79 -1.13
C CYS A 59 -2.17 4.03 -1.18
N TYR A 60 -3.29 4.74 -1.24
CA TYR A 60 -4.64 4.18 -1.32
C TYR A 60 -5.54 5.07 -2.17
N GLY A 61 -6.67 4.55 -2.61
CA GLY A 61 -7.63 5.29 -3.42
C GLY A 61 -8.98 4.61 -3.47
N GLU A 62 -10.01 5.35 -3.89
CA GLU A 62 -11.35 4.81 -4.06
C GLU A 62 -11.40 3.89 -5.29
N THR A 63 -12.00 2.70 -5.14
CA THR A 63 -12.20 1.77 -6.25
C THR A 63 -13.29 2.32 -7.19
N PRO A 64 -12.97 2.59 -8.47
CA PRO A 64 -13.93 3.15 -9.41
C PRO A 64 -15.21 2.30 -9.54
N CYS A 65 -16.34 2.96 -9.79
CA CYS A 65 -17.63 2.32 -9.99
C CYS A 65 -18.16 1.53 -8.79
N THR A 66 -17.68 1.83 -7.58
CA THR A 66 -18.15 1.20 -6.33
C THR A 66 -18.76 2.25 -5.38
N VAL A 67 -19.39 1.78 -4.33
CA VAL A 67 -19.89 2.63 -3.24
C VAL A 67 -19.09 2.32 -1.98
N GLY A 68 -18.11 3.18 -1.69
CA GLY A 68 -17.31 3.10 -0.48
C GLY A 68 -16.35 1.92 -0.39
N THR A 69 -15.90 1.36 -1.54
CA THR A 69 -14.79 0.40 -1.60
C THR A 69 -13.50 1.14 -1.92
N TRP A 70 -12.42 0.81 -1.21
CA TRP A 70 -11.14 1.45 -1.32
C TRP A 70 -10.02 0.42 -1.49
N ASP A 71 -9.07 0.71 -2.37
CA ASP A 71 -7.87 -0.09 -2.57
C ASP A 71 -6.71 0.50 -1.78
N ILE A 72 -5.96 -0.36 -1.09
CA ILE A 72 -4.65 -0.02 -0.54
C ILE A 72 -3.61 -0.62 -1.50
N TYR A 73 -2.97 0.25 -2.27
CA TYR A 73 -2.08 -0.14 -3.36
C TYR A 73 -0.68 -0.51 -2.85
N TRP A 74 -0.08 0.35 -2.03
CA TRP A 74 1.28 0.15 -1.51
C TRP A 74 1.39 0.58 -0.06
N VAL A 75 2.07 -0.26 0.71
CA VAL A 75 2.61 0.10 2.04
C VAL A 75 4.08 -0.29 2.05
N ALA A 76 4.95 0.69 2.21
CA ALA A 76 6.38 0.44 2.32
C ALA A 76 6.97 1.15 3.54
N VAL A 77 7.83 0.44 4.27
CA VAL A 77 8.58 0.95 5.42
C VAL A 77 10.05 0.71 5.18
N ALA A 78 10.87 1.75 5.39
CA ALA A 78 12.32 1.66 5.28
C ALA A 78 12.84 0.47 6.09
N ARG A 79 13.71 -0.36 5.49
CA ARG A 79 14.17 -1.63 6.06
C ARG A 79 14.66 -1.50 7.50
N GLN A 80 15.47 -0.46 7.78
CA GLN A 80 16.03 -0.18 9.09
C GLN A 80 14.99 0.30 10.13
N MET A 81 13.77 0.63 9.67
CA MET A 81 12.67 1.13 10.50
C MET A 81 11.56 0.08 10.69
N ARG A 82 11.69 -1.09 10.05
CA ARG A 82 10.73 -2.20 10.21
C ARG A 82 10.72 -2.70 11.66
N GLY A 83 9.60 -3.32 12.06
CA GLY A 83 9.42 -3.83 13.44
C GLY A 83 9.08 -2.77 14.49
N ARG A 84 9.03 -1.47 14.13
CA ARG A 84 8.70 -0.35 15.04
C ARG A 84 7.22 0.07 14.99
N GLY A 85 6.37 -0.70 14.34
CA GLY A 85 4.93 -0.40 14.25
C GLY A 85 4.54 0.61 13.17
N LEU A 86 5.48 1.14 12.34
CA LEU A 86 5.19 2.16 11.33
C LEU A 86 4.20 1.67 10.27
N GLY A 87 4.32 0.44 9.80
CA GLY A 87 3.35 -0.15 8.86
C GLY A 87 1.94 -0.19 9.44
N ARG A 88 1.82 -0.52 10.73
CA ARG A 88 0.55 -0.48 11.45
C ARG A 88 0.01 0.95 11.50
N MET A 89 0.83 1.91 11.93
CA MET A 89 0.43 3.31 12.04
C MET A 89 -0.07 3.87 10.70
N LEU A 90 0.65 3.59 9.60
CA LEU A 90 0.26 4.01 8.26
C LEU A 90 -1.08 3.39 7.84
N THR A 91 -1.27 2.09 8.07
CA THR A 91 -2.52 1.41 7.71
C THR A 91 -3.68 1.91 8.57
N ASP A 92 -3.50 2.07 9.89
CA ASP A 92 -4.53 2.65 10.78
C ASP A 92 -4.93 4.07 10.34
N ALA A 93 -3.96 4.89 9.96
CA ALA A 93 -4.22 6.25 9.48
C ALA A 93 -4.99 6.26 8.15
N ALA A 94 -4.66 5.38 7.22
CA ALA A 94 -5.38 5.24 5.95
C ALA A 94 -6.82 4.73 6.18
N GLU A 95 -7.00 3.67 6.98
CA GLU A 95 -8.32 3.16 7.35
C GLU A 95 -9.18 4.25 7.99
N THR A 96 -8.65 5.01 8.95
CA THR A 96 -9.35 6.14 9.56
C THR A 96 -9.71 7.24 8.55
N ALA A 97 -8.84 7.53 7.59
CA ALA A 97 -9.11 8.50 6.53
C ALA A 97 -10.20 8.01 5.57
N ILE A 98 -10.21 6.72 5.26
CA ILE A 98 -11.23 6.05 4.45
C ILE A 98 -12.59 6.10 5.16
N GLU A 99 -12.65 5.74 6.45
CA GLU A 99 -13.87 5.81 7.26
C GLU A 99 -14.47 7.21 7.28
N LYS A 100 -13.64 8.26 7.45
CA LYS A 100 -14.08 9.67 7.40
C LYS A 100 -14.70 10.07 6.06
N LYS A 101 -14.35 9.38 5.00
CA LYS A 101 -14.92 9.53 3.65
C LYS A 101 -16.08 8.56 3.38
N GLN A 102 -16.65 7.95 4.44
CA GLN A 102 -17.73 6.96 4.37
C GLN A 102 -17.33 5.69 3.59
N GLY A 103 -16.04 5.38 3.54
CA GLY A 103 -15.53 4.10 3.06
C GLY A 103 -15.99 2.97 3.98
N ARG A 104 -16.38 1.85 3.40
CA ARG A 104 -16.90 0.69 4.13
C ARG A 104 -16.09 -0.59 3.94
N LEU A 105 -15.28 -0.64 2.90
CA LEU A 105 -14.42 -1.79 2.57
C LEU A 105 -13.03 -1.33 2.20
N ALA A 106 -12.02 -1.96 2.76
CA ALA A 106 -10.63 -1.87 2.30
C ALA A 106 -10.22 -3.18 1.62
N ILE A 107 -9.65 -3.07 0.43
CA ILE A 107 -9.18 -4.17 -0.41
C ILE A 107 -7.67 -4.08 -0.55
N ILE A 108 -7.01 -5.23 -0.53
CA ILE A 108 -5.57 -5.38 -0.77
C ILE A 108 -5.37 -6.54 -1.70
N GLU A 109 -4.57 -6.35 -2.73
CA GLU A 109 -4.09 -7.40 -3.61
C GLU A 109 -2.66 -7.76 -3.26
N THR A 110 -2.34 -9.04 -3.17
CA THR A 110 -1.00 -9.49 -2.81
C THR A 110 -0.65 -10.83 -3.44
N SER A 111 0.64 -11.12 -3.55
CA SER A 111 1.19 -12.38 -4.06
C SER A 111 1.01 -13.53 -3.06
N SER A 112 0.83 -14.75 -3.59
CA SER A 112 0.79 -15.99 -2.81
C SER A 112 2.17 -16.53 -2.44
N THR A 113 3.25 -16.01 -3.02
CA THR A 113 4.62 -16.52 -2.82
C THR A 113 5.10 -16.40 -1.37
N GLU A 114 6.12 -17.18 -1.01
CA GLU A 114 6.70 -17.17 0.33
C GLU A 114 7.32 -15.81 0.68
N LEU A 115 7.80 -15.05 -0.32
CA LEU A 115 8.35 -13.70 -0.13
C LEU A 115 7.32 -12.75 0.51
N TYR A 116 6.03 -12.90 0.20
CA TYR A 116 4.94 -12.08 0.73
C TYR A 116 4.27 -12.68 1.97
N LYS A 117 4.79 -13.77 2.55
CA LYS A 117 4.21 -14.40 3.74
C LYS A 117 4.05 -13.44 4.92
N ASN A 118 5.08 -12.66 5.21
CA ASN A 118 5.04 -11.69 6.31
C ASN A 118 4.02 -10.56 6.03
N THR A 119 3.87 -10.16 4.78
CA THR A 119 2.87 -9.18 4.34
C THR A 119 1.44 -9.73 4.56
N ARG A 120 1.18 -10.97 4.13
CA ARG A 120 -0.13 -11.61 4.36
C ARG A 120 -0.44 -11.77 5.84
N GLU A 121 0.53 -12.20 6.65
CA GLU A 121 0.36 -12.33 8.10
C GLU A 121 0.14 -10.98 8.79
N PHE A 122 0.80 -9.93 8.34
CA PHE A 122 0.59 -8.57 8.81
C PHE A 122 -0.88 -8.14 8.61
N TYR A 123 -1.44 -8.32 7.42
CA TYR A 123 -2.82 -7.94 7.14
C TYR A 123 -3.83 -8.85 7.84
N ARG A 124 -3.57 -10.15 7.92
CA ARG A 124 -4.42 -11.08 8.67
C ARG A 124 -4.57 -10.66 10.14
N ARG A 125 -3.47 -10.27 10.80
CA ARG A 125 -3.51 -9.76 12.19
C ARG A 125 -4.26 -8.44 12.34
N ARG A 126 -4.52 -7.74 11.26
CA ARG A 126 -5.27 -6.49 11.22
C ARG A 126 -6.74 -6.69 10.84
N GLY A 127 -7.19 -7.93 10.76
CA GLY A 127 -8.58 -8.27 10.48
C GLY A 127 -8.92 -8.34 8.98
N TYR A 128 -7.88 -8.36 8.10
CA TYR A 128 -8.13 -8.67 6.69
C TYR A 128 -8.31 -10.16 6.48
N GLU A 129 -9.32 -10.53 5.70
CA GLU A 129 -9.65 -11.89 5.32
C GLU A 129 -9.36 -12.12 3.84
N THR A 130 -8.81 -13.27 3.48
CA THR A 130 -8.66 -13.66 2.07
C THR A 130 -10.02 -14.05 1.52
N VAL A 131 -10.52 -13.31 0.55
CA VAL A 131 -11.86 -13.52 -0.05
C VAL A 131 -11.80 -14.09 -1.46
N ALA A 132 -10.65 -14.00 -2.14
CA ALA A 132 -10.44 -14.60 -3.46
C ALA A 132 -8.98 -14.97 -3.70
N ARG A 133 -8.78 -15.94 -4.60
CA ARG A 133 -7.48 -16.36 -5.13
C ARG A 133 -7.61 -16.57 -6.62
N ILE A 134 -6.72 -15.97 -7.40
CA ILE A 134 -6.63 -16.15 -8.84
C ILE A 134 -5.30 -16.85 -9.12
N PRO A 135 -5.33 -18.12 -9.54
CA PRO A 135 -4.11 -18.90 -9.79
C PRO A 135 -3.25 -18.29 -10.89
N ASP A 136 -1.94 -18.39 -10.73
CA ASP A 136 -0.92 -18.01 -11.73
C ASP A 136 -1.06 -16.57 -12.28
N PHE A 137 -1.67 -15.68 -11.51
CA PHE A 137 -2.00 -14.32 -11.97
C PHE A 137 -0.76 -13.48 -12.26
N TYR A 138 0.23 -13.49 -11.38
CA TYR A 138 1.46 -12.71 -11.53
C TYR A 138 2.52 -13.44 -12.35
N SER A 139 2.59 -14.76 -12.22
CA SER A 139 3.44 -15.68 -12.98
C SER A 139 3.07 -17.12 -12.61
N PRO A 140 3.52 -18.15 -13.36
CA PRO A 140 3.32 -19.53 -12.95
C PRO A 140 3.79 -19.77 -11.51
N GLY A 141 2.88 -20.25 -10.65
CA GLY A 141 3.10 -20.48 -9.21
C GLY A 141 2.96 -19.24 -8.32
N ASP A 142 2.62 -18.08 -8.87
CA ASP A 142 2.39 -16.83 -8.11
C ASP A 142 0.96 -16.35 -8.32
N ASP A 143 0.07 -16.71 -7.40
CA ASP A 143 -1.33 -16.36 -7.46
C ASP A 143 -1.58 -14.97 -6.86
N LYS A 144 -2.60 -14.29 -7.38
CA LYS A 144 -3.16 -13.11 -6.71
C LYS A 144 -4.08 -13.54 -5.58
N LEU A 145 -3.86 -13.02 -4.40
CA LEU A 145 -4.78 -13.10 -3.27
C LEU A 145 -5.43 -11.74 -3.08
N ILE A 146 -6.76 -11.74 -2.94
CA ILE A 146 -7.55 -10.55 -2.62
C ILE A 146 -7.93 -10.63 -1.16
N LEU A 147 -7.46 -9.66 -0.39
CA LEU A 147 -7.74 -9.51 1.02
C LEU A 147 -8.76 -8.39 1.21
N ARG A 148 -9.72 -8.58 2.11
CA ARG A 148 -10.79 -7.63 2.41
C ARG A 148 -10.90 -7.37 3.89
N LYS A 149 -11.17 -6.11 4.26
CA LYS A 149 -11.60 -5.71 5.61
C LYS A 149 -12.85 -4.85 5.51
N VAL A 150 -13.82 -5.10 6.38
CA VAL A 150 -14.93 -4.17 6.62
C VAL A 150 -14.44 -3.12 7.59
N LEU A 151 -14.60 -1.85 7.24
CA LEU A 151 -14.22 -0.69 8.05
C LEU A 151 -15.38 -0.20 8.89
#